data_8f5dff5f45510e9f03a87096e0df6f09
#
_entry.id   8f5dff5f45510e9f03a87096e0df6f09
#
_cell.length_a   1.000
_cell.length_b   1.000
_cell.length_c   1.000
_cell.angle_alpha   90.00
_cell.angle_beta   90.00
_cell.angle_gamma   90.00
#
_symmetry.space_group_name_H-M   'P 1'
#
loop_
_entity.id
_entity.type
_entity.pdbx_description
1 polymer ?
#
loop_
_entity_poly.entity_id
_entity_poly.type
_entity_poly.pdbx_seq_one_letter_code
_entity_poly.pdbx_strand_id
1 'polypeptide(L)'
;MKYRHKLTILLVVTSLAPMTVLALYSHSRQSTMVRSSELEDMQSIMEQTKEGIDSQTAVYASLLNYLTYSPDIEEIIKEKNIDNYTAYEKYTEIADPLLSVPKSYHDAINRIQLFADSIQVEHEYTLVPLDKMQEEWWSEGLKDDVRIQWKVDRTRGEVVAVRMIYAQQKLNAVLCISLDYDKIFQPLTNILTDENGGIVADQDGNVLYNKTGLKELKLFDDNEKDTSQTADKLLSKISQTCTWTQTESEENDWVFYFYKSQDAISGSVRRILLEEIPLIIACGFIILFLGLSFSRIFTRKIEELTKNMDQVNHGSREVTVSSD
;
A
#
# COMPACT_ATOMS: atom_id res chain seq x y z
N MET A 1 60.27 -26.41 7.97
CA MET A 1 58.79 -26.50 7.72
C MET A 1 57.93 -25.66 8.68
N LYS A 2 58.23 -25.51 9.93
CA LYS A 2 57.39 -24.81 10.93
C LYS A 2 57.21 -23.27 10.69
N TYR A 3 58.22 -22.56 10.18
CA TYR A 3 58.12 -21.11 9.94
C TYR A 3 57.23 -20.75 8.77
N ARG A 4 57.24 -21.49 7.69
CA ARG A 4 56.45 -21.29 6.48
C ARG A 4 54.96 -21.37 6.76
N HIS A 5 54.53 -22.35 7.54
CA HIS A 5 53.12 -22.47 7.95
C HIS A 5 52.66 -21.33 8.86
N LYS A 6 53.52 -20.90 9.81
CA LYS A 6 53.19 -19.75 10.68
C LYS A 6 53.04 -18.46 9.88
N LEU A 7 53.93 -18.17 8.89
CA LEU A 7 53.85 -17.00 8.06
C LEU A 7 52.61 -17.02 7.15
N THR A 8 52.30 -18.17 6.55
CA THR A 8 51.08 -18.33 5.72
C THR A 8 49.83 -18.11 6.55
N ILE A 9 49.72 -18.69 7.74
CA ILE A 9 48.56 -18.51 8.66
C ILE A 9 48.44 -17.04 9.03
N LEU A 10 49.55 -16.38 9.43
CA LEU A 10 49.51 -14.97 9.77
C LEU A 10 49.02 -14.09 8.64
N LEU A 11 49.50 -14.30 7.40
CA LEU A 11 49.09 -13.57 6.23
C LEU A 11 47.62 -13.79 5.88
N VAL A 12 47.17 -15.04 5.94
CA VAL A 12 45.75 -15.38 5.68
C VAL A 12 44.83 -14.76 6.75
N VAL A 13 45.18 -14.85 8.00
CA VAL A 13 44.37 -14.27 9.11
C VAL A 13 44.31 -12.74 9.00
N THR A 14 45.46 -12.08 8.78
CA THR A 14 45.53 -10.61 8.62
C THR A 14 44.73 -10.09 7.42
N SER A 15 44.57 -10.87 6.36
CA SER A 15 43.82 -10.49 5.16
C SER A 15 42.33 -10.84 5.27
N LEU A 16 42.00 -12.01 5.80
CA LEU A 16 40.60 -12.48 5.93
C LEU A 16 39.85 -11.76 7.06
N ALA A 17 40.49 -11.42 8.19
CA ALA A 17 39.82 -10.78 9.31
C ALA A 17 39.17 -9.43 8.94
N PRO A 18 39.88 -8.45 8.29
CA PRO A 18 39.26 -7.20 7.86
C PRO A 18 38.16 -7.43 6.81
N MET A 19 38.34 -8.38 5.90
CA MET A 19 37.32 -8.71 4.89
C MET A 19 36.06 -9.26 5.51
N THR A 20 36.18 -10.15 6.51
CA THR A 20 35.03 -10.69 7.23
C THR A 20 34.27 -9.60 7.99
N VAL A 21 35.00 -8.69 8.65
CA VAL A 21 34.40 -7.54 9.35
C VAL A 21 33.66 -6.62 8.39
N LEU A 22 34.26 -6.31 7.22
CA LEU A 22 33.65 -5.50 6.19
C LEU A 22 32.39 -6.17 5.60
N ALA A 23 32.45 -7.47 5.35
CA ALA A 23 31.29 -8.23 4.85
C ALA A 23 30.13 -8.22 5.84
N LEU A 24 30.39 -8.44 7.13
CA LEU A 24 29.38 -8.37 8.19
C LEU A 24 28.80 -6.97 8.34
N TYR A 25 29.63 -5.95 8.27
CA TYR A 25 29.19 -4.55 8.33
C TYR A 25 28.33 -4.17 7.11
N SER A 26 28.79 -4.52 5.91
CA SER A 26 28.05 -4.28 4.65
C SER A 26 26.69 -4.96 4.69
N HIS A 27 26.65 -6.23 5.08
CA HIS A 27 25.39 -6.98 5.23
C HIS A 27 24.44 -6.33 6.22
N SER A 28 24.89 -5.95 7.40
CA SER A 28 24.05 -5.30 8.41
C SER A 28 23.45 -3.98 7.87
N ARG A 29 24.29 -3.18 7.19
CA ARG A 29 23.86 -1.90 6.62
C ARG A 29 22.87 -2.08 5.46
N GLN A 30 23.11 -3.03 4.56
CA GLN A 30 22.24 -3.32 3.44
C GLN A 30 20.89 -3.87 3.91
N SER A 31 20.88 -4.77 4.89
CA SER A 31 19.64 -5.29 5.48
C SER A 31 18.77 -4.17 6.06
N THR A 32 19.37 -3.19 6.73
CA THR A 32 18.65 -2.03 7.25
C THR A 32 18.15 -1.14 6.12
N MET A 33 18.97 -0.91 5.10
CA MET A 33 18.63 -0.06 3.95
C MET A 33 17.48 -0.66 3.13
N VAL A 34 17.51 -1.98 2.88
CA VAL A 34 16.42 -2.66 2.16
C VAL A 34 15.12 -2.59 2.94
N ARG A 35 15.18 -2.81 4.26
CA ARG A 35 13.99 -2.73 5.10
C ARG A 35 13.39 -1.31 5.12
N SER A 36 14.22 -0.26 5.21
CA SER A 36 13.71 1.12 5.14
C SER A 36 13.15 1.45 3.76
N SER A 37 13.81 1.01 2.67
CA SER A 37 13.30 1.18 1.31
C SER A 37 11.96 0.48 1.10
N GLU A 38 11.78 -0.74 1.59
CA GLU A 38 10.51 -1.46 1.51
C GLU A 38 9.38 -0.73 2.25
N LEU A 39 9.68 -0.11 3.41
CA LEU A 39 8.71 0.70 4.14
C LEU A 39 8.34 1.99 3.40
N GLU A 40 9.32 2.66 2.81
CA GLU A 40 9.11 3.86 1.99
C GLU A 40 8.29 3.53 0.74
N ASP A 41 8.58 2.39 0.09
CA ASP A 41 7.82 1.91 -1.06
C ASP A 41 6.37 1.59 -0.68
N MET A 42 6.16 0.91 0.45
CA MET A 42 4.82 0.62 0.98
C MET A 42 4.03 1.91 1.23
N GLN A 43 4.66 2.91 1.83
CA GLN A 43 4.02 4.20 2.10
C GLN A 43 3.71 4.95 0.81
N SER A 44 4.63 4.96 -0.16
CA SER A 44 4.42 5.58 -1.47
C SER A 44 3.28 4.92 -2.25
N ILE A 45 3.23 3.58 -2.28
CA ILE A 45 2.15 2.83 -2.93
C ILE A 45 0.81 3.16 -2.26
N MET A 46 0.79 3.22 -0.93
CA MET A 46 -0.44 3.52 -0.19
C MET A 46 -0.93 4.94 -0.46
N GLU A 47 -0.03 5.93 -0.48
CA GLU A 47 -0.36 7.32 -0.78
C GLU A 47 -0.93 7.47 -2.20
N GLN A 48 -0.28 6.86 -3.20
CA GLN A 48 -0.78 6.86 -4.58
C GLN A 48 -2.16 6.19 -4.69
N THR A 49 -2.37 5.11 -3.94
CA THR A 49 -3.65 4.39 -3.94
C THR A 49 -4.75 5.22 -3.30
N LYS A 50 -4.45 5.86 -2.16
CA LYS A 50 -5.34 6.83 -1.51
C LYS A 50 -5.71 7.96 -2.46
N GLU A 51 -4.71 8.61 -3.08
CA GLU A 51 -4.94 9.69 -4.06
C GLU A 51 -5.81 9.23 -5.24
N GLY A 52 -5.63 7.99 -5.70
CA GLY A 52 -6.47 7.40 -6.73
C GLY A 52 -7.94 7.27 -6.32
N ILE A 53 -8.20 6.82 -5.11
CA ILE A 53 -9.56 6.69 -4.56
C ILE A 53 -10.14 8.07 -4.26
N ASP A 54 -9.37 8.98 -3.66
CA ASP A 54 -9.79 10.35 -3.36
C ASP A 54 -10.16 11.11 -4.64
N SER A 55 -9.36 10.97 -5.69
CA SER A 55 -9.67 11.56 -6.99
C SER A 55 -10.99 11.04 -7.58
N GLN A 56 -11.26 9.74 -7.44
CA GLN A 56 -12.53 9.17 -7.89
C GLN A 56 -13.71 9.68 -7.05
N THR A 57 -13.60 9.64 -5.73
CA THR A 57 -14.66 10.12 -4.82
C THR A 57 -14.90 11.61 -4.97
N ALA A 58 -13.86 12.41 -5.22
CA ALA A 58 -13.98 13.85 -5.48
C ALA A 58 -14.80 14.16 -6.75
N VAL A 59 -14.73 13.31 -7.80
CA VAL A 59 -15.57 13.46 -8.99
C VAL A 59 -17.04 13.35 -8.62
N TYR A 60 -17.41 12.33 -7.84
CA TYR A 60 -18.80 12.12 -7.41
C TYR A 60 -19.28 13.16 -6.41
N ALA A 61 -18.39 13.59 -5.51
CA ALA A 61 -18.66 14.71 -4.61
C ALA A 61 -18.93 16.00 -5.39
N SER A 62 -18.15 16.27 -6.44
CA SER A 62 -18.35 17.42 -7.33
C SER A 62 -19.65 17.34 -8.09
N LEU A 63 -20.03 16.15 -8.56
CA LEU A 63 -21.32 15.92 -9.22
C LEU A 63 -22.49 16.15 -8.24
N LEU A 64 -22.41 15.64 -7.01
CA LEU A 64 -23.41 15.91 -5.97
C LEU A 64 -23.53 17.40 -5.67
N ASN A 65 -22.41 18.12 -5.58
CA ASN A 65 -22.40 19.55 -5.39
C ASN A 65 -23.06 20.29 -6.56
N TYR A 66 -22.70 19.93 -7.79
CA TYR A 66 -23.32 20.50 -8.98
C TYR A 66 -24.84 20.31 -8.99
N LEU A 67 -25.29 19.09 -8.76
CA LEU A 67 -26.73 18.78 -8.71
C LEU A 67 -27.45 19.51 -7.57
N THR A 68 -26.83 19.59 -6.39
CA THR A 68 -27.41 20.28 -5.23
C THR A 68 -27.69 21.75 -5.51
N TYR A 69 -26.80 22.42 -6.26
CA TYR A 69 -26.93 23.84 -6.58
C TYR A 69 -27.52 24.10 -7.97
N SER A 70 -28.00 23.06 -8.66
CA SER A 70 -28.71 23.20 -9.92
C SER A 70 -30.03 23.92 -9.73
N PRO A 71 -30.33 24.98 -10.51
CA PRO A 71 -31.64 25.63 -10.47
C PRO A 71 -32.80 24.69 -10.74
N ASP A 72 -32.58 23.69 -11.59
CA ASP A 72 -33.56 22.71 -11.98
C ASP A 72 -33.93 21.76 -10.82
N ILE A 73 -32.92 21.32 -10.06
CA ILE A 73 -33.14 20.53 -8.82
C ILE A 73 -33.79 21.39 -7.75
N GLU A 74 -33.38 22.65 -7.62
CA GLU A 74 -34.01 23.59 -6.69
C GLU A 74 -35.49 23.82 -7.01
N GLU A 75 -35.83 23.88 -8.31
CA GLU A 75 -37.21 24.03 -8.77
C GLU A 75 -38.05 22.81 -8.37
N ILE A 76 -37.56 21.59 -8.60
CA ILE A 76 -38.24 20.34 -8.19
C ILE A 76 -38.46 20.32 -6.67
N ILE A 77 -37.46 20.70 -5.89
CA ILE A 77 -37.54 20.68 -4.43
C ILE A 77 -38.54 21.70 -3.88
N LYS A 78 -38.68 22.86 -4.53
CA LYS A 78 -39.56 23.95 -4.06
C LYS A 78 -41.02 23.75 -4.41
N GLU A 79 -41.28 23.10 -5.52
CA GLU A 79 -42.61 23.02 -6.08
C GLU A 79 -43.46 21.93 -5.37
N LYS A 80 -44.48 22.37 -4.65
CA LYS A 80 -45.38 21.50 -3.89
C LYS A 80 -46.76 21.51 -4.51
N ASN A 81 -47.46 20.38 -4.42
CA ASN A 81 -48.86 20.25 -4.83
C ASN A 81 -49.13 20.44 -6.33
N ILE A 82 -48.24 20.01 -7.18
CA ILE A 82 -48.52 19.91 -8.64
C ILE A 82 -49.34 18.65 -8.91
N ASP A 83 -50.19 18.73 -9.93
CA ASP A 83 -50.93 17.54 -10.38
C ASP A 83 -49.98 16.50 -11.02
N ASN A 84 -50.40 15.25 -10.98
CA ASN A 84 -49.56 14.13 -11.45
C ASN A 84 -49.11 14.22 -12.91
N TYR A 85 -49.92 14.84 -13.79
CA TYR A 85 -49.55 14.97 -15.19
C TYR A 85 -48.42 16.00 -15.34
N THR A 86 -48.59 17.18 -14.76
CA THR A 86 -47.58 18.25 -14.75
C THR A 86 -46.30 17.79 -14.08
N ALA A 87 -46.42 17.02 -12.98
CA ALA A 87 -45.27 16.44 -12.31
C ALA A 87 -44.50 15.48 -13.23
N TYR A 88 -45.20 14.56 -13.89
CA TYR A 88 -44.59 13.61 -14.82
C TYR A 88 -43.85 14.30 -15.98
N GLU A 89 -44.51 15.29 -16.62
CA GLU A 89 -43.94 16.05 -17.74
C GLU A 89 -42.63 16.75 -17.28
N LYS A 90 -42.69 17.44 -16.15
CA LYS A 90 -41.56 18.15 -15.57
C LYS A 90 -40.42 17.22 -15.15
N TYR A 91 -40.74 16.08 -14.56
CA TYR A 91 -39.73 15.10 -14.14
C TYR A 91 -39.02 14.50 -15.36
N THR A 92 -39.74 14.20 -16.42
CA THR A 92 -39.19 13.67 -17.69
C THR A 92 -38.31 14.71 -18.39
N GLU A 93 -38.74 15.97 -18.42
CA GLU A 93 -37.99 17.03 -19.11
C GLU A 93 -36.75 17.53 -18.34
N ILE A 94 -36.83 17.58 -17.01
CA ILE A 94 -35.80 18.21 -16.16
C ILE A 94 -35.00 17.16 -15.40
N ALA A 95 -35.66 16.27 -14.66
CA ALA A 95 -34.95 15.36 -13.75
C ALA A 95 -34.23 14.24 -14.48
N ASP A 96 -34.85 13.63 -15.49
CA ASP A 96 -34.27 12.50 -16.18
C ASP A 96 -32.94 12.84 -16.87
N PRO A 97 -32.78 13.96 -17.59
CA PRO A 97 -31.49 14.35 -18.14
C PRO A 97 -30.45 14.61 -17.08
N LEU A 98 -30.81 15.19 -15.95
CA LEU A 98 -29.85 15.52 -14.88
C LEU A 98 -29.43 14.30 -14.06
N LEU A 99 -30.32 13.37 -13.78
CA LEU A 99 -30.07 12.24 -12.87
C LEU A 99 -29.69 10.95 -13.60
N SER A 100 -30.14 10.77 -14.84
CA SER A 100 -29.89 9.54 -15.63
C SER A 100 -28.68 9.67 -16.56
N VAL A 101 -28.44 10.85 -17.16
CA VAL A 101 -27.34 11.06 -18.11
C VAL A 101 -25.94 10.84 -17.48
N PRO A 102 -25.63 11.29 -16.24
CA PRO A 102 -24.31 11.07 -15.67
C PRO A 102 -23.94 9.58 -15.57
N LYS A 103 -24.91 8.70 -15.36
CA LYS A 103 -24.70 7.25 -15.35
C LYS A 103 -24.14 6.74 -16.68
N SER A 104 -24.49 7.34 -17.80
CA SER A 104 -24.00 6.95 -19.13
C SER A 104 -22.53 7.27 -19.37
N TYR A 105 -21.97 8.24 -18.63
CA TYR A 105 -20.59 8.67 -18.75
C TYR A 105 -19.67 8.14 -17.63
N HIS A 106 -20.27 7.70 -16.51
CA HIS A 106 -19.55 7.20 -15.35
C HIS A 106 -20.05 5.79 -15.02
N ASP A 107 -19.32 4.82 -15.43
CA ASP A 107 -19.69 3.40 -15.32
C ASP A 107 -19.71 2.88 -13.84
N ALA A 108 -19.13 3.61 -12.91
CA ALA A 108 -19.25 3.30 -11.49
C ALA A 108 -20.58 3.78 -10.88
N ILE A 109 -21.36 4.64 -11.56
CA ILE A 109 -22.64 5.11 -11.04
C ILE A 109 -23.71 4.04 -11.29
N ASN A 110 -24.27 3.49 -10.23
CA ASN A 110 -25.43 2.60 -10.29
C ASN A 110 -26.71 3.41 -10.47
N ARG A 111 -26.92 4.42 -9.61
CA ARG A 111 -28.08 5.30 -9.63
C ARG A 111 -27.80 6.65 -8.96
N ILE A 112 -28.57 7.67 -9.35
CA ILE A 112 -28.64 8.95 -8.69
C ILE A 112 -30.09 9.15 -8.27
N GLN A 113 -30.34 9.51 -7.01
CA GLN A 113 -31.68 9.67 -6.47
C GLN A 113 -31.82 10.99 -5.72
N LEU A 114 -32.95 11.64 -5.92
CA LEU A 114 -33.39 12.80 -5.16
C LEU A 114 -34.60 12.40 -4.31
N PHE A 115 -34.46 12.42 -3.01
CA PHE A 115 -35.55 12.30 -2.05
C PHE A 115 -35.99 13.70 -1.64
N ALA A 116 -37.24 14.07 -1.85
CA ALA A 116 -37.72 15.40 -1.47
C ALA A 116 -39.15 15.39 -0.93
N ASP A 117 -39.45 16.34 -0.01
CA ASP A 117 -40.77 16.55 0.59
C ASP A 117 -41.82 17.04 -0.43
N SER A 118 -41.36 17.58 -1.58
CA SER A 118 -42.21 18.00 -2.69
C SER A 118 -42.66 16.86 -3.58
N ILE A 119 -41.97 15.74 -3.59
CA ILE A 119 -42.23 14.59 -4.46
C ILE A 119 -43.32 13.73 -3.77
N GLN A 120 -44.47 13.61 -4.44
CA GLN A 120 -45.59 12.81 -3.93
C GLN A 120 -45.68 11.44 -4.58
N VAL A 121 -45.20 11.30 -5.80
CA VAL A 121 -45.22 10.06 -6.59
C VAL A 121 -43.79 9.78 -7.07
N GLU A 122 -43.37 8.55 -6.85
CA GLU A 122 -42.06 8.07 -7.30
C GLU A 122 -41.97 8.07 -8.82
N HIS A 123 -40.83 8.55 -9.36
CA HIS A 123 -40.55 8.58 -10.80
C HIS A 123 -39.24 7.85 -11.11
N GLU A 124 -39.32 6.76 -11.86
CA GLU A 124 -38.22 5.95 -12.40
C GLU A 124 -37.08 5.64 -11.40
N TYR A 125 -37.38 5.51 -10.14
CA TYR A 125 -36.38 5.32 -9.05
C TYR A 125 -35.37 6.48 -8.88
N THR A 126 -35.53 7.58 -9.65
CA THR A 126 -34.65 8.75 -9.58
C THR A 126 -35.20 9.82 -8.64
N LEU A 127 -36.52 10.01 -8.64
CA LEU A 127 -37.23 10.91 -7.74
C LEU A 127 -38.10 10.13 -6.77
N VAL A 128 -37.89 10.31 -5.50
CA VAL A 128 -38.50 9.50 -4.44
C VAL A 128 -39.06 10.41 -3.36
N PRO A 129 -40.27 10.14 -2.81
CA PRO A 129 -40.77 10.84 -1.63
C PRO A 129 -39.79 10.75 -0.45
N LEU A 130 -39.65 11.84 0.30
CA LEU A 130 -38.64 11.95 1.37
C LEU A 130 -38.83 10.92 2.49
N ASP A 131 -40.09 10.55 2.79
CA ASP A 131 -40.41 9.55 3.80
C ASP A 131 -39.89 8.16 3.47
N LYS A 132 -39.77 7.79 2.20
CA LYS A 132 -39.20 6.53 1.78
C LYS A 132 -37.66 6.43 1.98
N MET A 133 -36.98 7.56 2.26
CA MET A 133 -35.55 7.55 2.56
C MET A 133 -35.25 6.62 3.76
N GLN A 134 -36.16 6.51 4.72
CA GLN A 134 -35.97 5.66 5.90
C GLN A 134 -35.89 4.16 5.57
N GLU A 135 -36.37 3.75 4.41
CA GLU A 135 -36.30 2.36 3.94
C GLU A 135 -34.92 2.00 3.35
N GLU A 136 -34.11 3.02 3.05
CA GLU A 136 -32.77 2.82 2.47
C GLU A 136 -31.76 2.44 3.56
N TRP A 137 -30.94 1.44 3.28
CA TRP A 137 -29.97 0.90 4.22
C TRP A 137 -28.94 1.95 4.72
N TRP A 138 -28.63 2.92 3.89
CA TRP A 138 -27.65 3.99 4.19
C TRP A 138 -28.24 5.11 5.04
N SER A 139 -29.56 5.16 5.23
CA SER A 139 -30.23 6.21 6.01
C SER A 139 -29.89 6.15 7.49
N GLU A 140 -29.60 4.96 8.01
CA GLU A 140 -29.23 4.76 9.39
C GLU A 140 -27.85 5.34 9.68
N GLY A 141 -27.72 6.09 10.78
CA GLY A 141 -26.47 6.71 11.20
C GLY A 141 -25.99 7.87 10.32
N LEU A 142 -26.87 8.49 9.53
CA LEU A 142 -26.58 9.78 8.91
C LEU A 142 -26.48 10.87 9.99
N LYS A 143 -25.41 11.67 9.90
CA LYS A 143 -25.23 12.87 10.74
C LYS A 143 -26.07 13.99 10.16
N ASP A 144 -26.66 14.83 11.04
CA ASP A 144 -27.37 16.05 10.62
C ASP A 144 -26.36 17.13 10.18
N ASP A 145 -25.82 16.96 8.98
CA ASP A 145 -24.74 17.78 8.41
C ASP A 145 -25.00 18.02 6.91
N VAL A 146 -24.57 19.18 6.42
CA VAL A 146 -24.63 19.58 5.01
C VAL A 146 -23.47 19.01 4.19
N ARG A 147 -22.45 18.44 4.85
CA ARG A 147 -21.33 17.79 4.19
C ARG A 147 -21.78 16.50 3.53
N ILE A 148 -21.03 16.08 2.52
CA ILE A 148 -21.24 14.78 1.87
C ILE A 148 -20.84 13.70 2.86
N GLN A 149 -21.71 12.73 3.06
CA GLN A 149 -21.48 11.57 3.90
C GLN A 149 -21.35 10.33 3.04
N TRP A 150 -20.31 9.57 3.28
CA TRP A 150 -20.04 8.32 2.57
C TRP A 150 -20.53 7.13 3.40
N LYS A 151 -21.31 6.26 2.77
CA LYS A 151 -21.79 5.01 3.36
C LYS A 151 -21.35 3.85 2.47
N VAL A 152 -20.86 2.79 3.09
CA VAL A 152 -20.33 1.62 2.38
C VAL A 152 -20.99 0.36 2.93
N ASP A 153 -21.55 -0.45 2.04
CA ASP A 153 -22.03 -1.80 2.36
C ASP A 153 -21.33 -2.81 1.46
N ARG A 154 -20.38 -3.51 2.04
CA ARG A 154 -19.62 -4.56 1.39
C ARG A 154 -20.51 -5.73 0.91
N THR A 155 -21.56 -6.07 1.65
CA THR A 155 -22.42 -7.22 1.33
C THR A 155 -23.33 -6.95 0.16
N ARG A 156 -23.69 -5.68 -0.03
CA ARG A 156 -24.48 -5.20 -1.18
C ARG A 156 -23.59 -4.85 -2.38
N GLY A 157 -22.27 -4.69 -2.16
CA GLY A 157 -21.36 -4.21 -3.19
C GLY A 157 -21.61 -2.75 -3.56
N GLU A 158 -21.97 -1.90 -2.59
CA GLU A 158 -22.44 -0.56 -2.84
C GLU A 158 -21.73 0.48 -1.96
N VAL A 159 -21.35 1.60 -2.59
CA VAL A 159 -20.86 2.82 -1.91
C VAL A 159 -21.85 3.94 -2.22
N VAL A 160 -22.34 4.64 -1.21
CA VAL A 160 -23.31 5.73 -1.40
C VAL A 160 -22.76 7.04 -0.85
N ALA A 161 -22.71 8.04 -1.72
CA ALA A 161 -22.46 9.43 -1.33
C ALA A 161 -23.81 10.13 -1.09
N VAL A 162 -24.00 10.69 0.08
CA VAL A 162 -25.28 11.30 0.51
C VAL A 162 -25.05 12.75 0.88
N ARG A 163 -25.92 13.62 0.41
CA ARG A 163 -25.97 15.02 0.79
C ARG A 163 -27.35 15.47 1.20
N MET A 164 -27.46 16.04 2.38
CA MET A 164 -28.69 16.61 2.91
C MET A 164 -28.86 18.05 2.46
N ILE A 165 -30.09 18.42 2.07
CA ILE A 165 -30.48 19.76 1.63
C ILE A 165 -31.52 20.32 2.58
N TYR A 166 -31.18 21.41 3.22
CA TYR A 166 -32.02 22.06 4.23
C TYR A 166 -32.64 23.33 3.69
N ALA A 167 -33.92 23.54 4.04
CA ALA A 167 -34.62 24.80 3.87
C ALA A 167 -35.20 25.24 5.21
N GLN A 168 -34.90 26.47 5.65
CA GLN A 168 -35.38 27.03 6.93
C GLN A 168 -35.08 26.09 8.13
N GLN A 169 -33.90 25.51 8.19
CA GLN A 169 -33.44 24.58 9.21
C GLN A 169 -34.22 23.23 9.28
N LYS A 170 -35.03 22.94 8.29
CA LYS A 170 -35.72 21.65 8.15
C LYS A 170 -35.10 20.90 6.96
N LEU A 171 -34.92 19.60 7.15
CA LEU A 171 -34.54 18.72 6.03
C LEU A 171 -35.64 18.78 4.96
N ASN A 172 -35.28 19.20 3.76
CA ASN A 172 -36.20 19.40 2.66
C ASN A 172 -36.00 18.37 1.55
N ALA A 173 -34.73 17.97 1.33
CA ALA A 173 -34.41 16.94 0.37
C ALA A 173 -33.09 16.25 0.74
N VAL A 174 -32.87 15.09 0.16
CA VAL A 174 -31.61 14.34 0.20
C VAL A 174 -31.26 13.92 -1.22
N LEU A 175 -30.05 14.24 -1.63
CA LEU A 175 -29.50 13.80 -2.90
C LEU A 175 -28.45 12.73 -2.64
N CYS A 176 -28.52 11.60 -3.31
CA CYS A 176 -27.55 10.54 -3.17
C CYS A 176 -27.10 9.98 -4.52
N ILE A 177 -25.84 9.52 -4.56
CA ILE A 177 -25.26 8.76 -5.67
C ILE A 177 -24.84 7.40 -5.14
N SER A 178 -25.43 6.35 -5.69
CA SER A 178 -25.00 4.98 -5.44
C SER A 178 -23.97 4.55 -6.46
N LEU A 179 -22.86 3.99 -5.98
CA LEU A 179 -21.67 3.64 -6.76
C LEU A 179 -21.35 2.16 -6.58
N ASP A 180 -20.74 1.60 -7.61
CA ASP A 180 -20.20 0.25 -7.59
C ASP A 180 -18.97 0.16 -6.66
N TYR A 181 -19.07 -0.69 -5.65
CA TYR A 181 -18.05 -0.91 -4.63
C TYR A 181 -16.71 -1.34 -5.22
N ASP A 182 -16.72 -2.31 -6.15
CA ASP A 182 -15.50 -2.86 -6.71
C ASP A 182 -14.76 -1.81 -7.55
N LYS A 183 -15.49 -0.93 -8.22
CA LYS A 183 -14.90 0.15 -9.02
C LYS A 183 -14.28 1.24 -8.15
N ILE A 184 -14.93 1.61 -7.05
CA ILE A 184 -14.38 2.61 -6.11
C ILE A 184 -13.07 2.09 -5.48
N PHE A 185 -13.02 0.82 -5.07
CA PHE A 185 -11.84 0.24 -4.45
C PHE A 185 -10.89 -0.46 -5.44
N GLN A 186 -11.11 -0.30 -6.75
CA GLN A 186 -10.25 -0.88 -7.79
C GLN A 186 -8.78 -0.47 -7.67
N PRO A 187 -8.41 0.80 -7.36
CA PRO A 187 -7.01 1.18 -7.17
C PRO A 187 -6.32 0.34 -6.10
N LEU A 188 -6.99 0.06 -4.99
CA LEU A 188 -6.46 -0.81 -3.94
C LEU A 188 -6.38 -2.27 -4.39
N THR A 189 -7.39 -2.77 -5.11
CA THR A 189 -7.38 -4.14 -5.64
C THR A 189 -6.22 -4.37 -6.61
N ASN A 190 -5.87 -3.36 -7.42
CA ASN A 190 -4.83 -3.46 -8.45
C ASN A 190 -3.41 -3.60 -7.89
N ILE A 191 -3.15 -3.15 -6.67
CA ILE A 191 -1.83 -3.25 -6.03
C ILE A 191 -1.65 -4.53 -5.21
N LEU A 192 -2.69 -5.35 -5.09
CA LEU A 192 -2.63 -6.58 -4.31
C LEU A 192 -1.81 -7.66 -5.03
N THR A 193 -0.94 -8.29 -4.26
CA THR A 193 -0.08 -9.41 -4.67
C THR A 193 -0.20 -10.54 -3.67
N ASP A 194 0.44 -11.67 -3.94
CA ASP A 194 0.51 -12.82 -3.01
C ASP A 194 1.22 -12.49 -1.67
N GLU A 195 1.81 -11.30 -1.54
CA GLU A 195 2.65 -10.90 -0.41
C GLU A 195 2.08 -9.73 0.41
N ASN A 196 0.96 -9.14 -0.02
CA ASN A 196 0.40 -7.95 0.60
C ASN A 196 -1.13 -7.98 0.73
N GLY A 197 -1.68 -6.97 1.38
CA GLY A 197 -3.11 -6.74 1.49
C GLY A 197 -3.42 -5.31 1.91
N GLY A 198 -4.70 -4.94 1.81
CA GLY A 198 -5.18 -3.61 2.15
C GLY A 198 -6.49 -3.64 2.91
N ILE A 199 -6.64 -2.68 3.82
CA ILE A 199 -7.86 -2.41 4.59
C ILE A 199 -8.19 -0.93 4.44
N VAL A 200 -9.48 -0.62 4.32
CA VAL A 200 -10.01 0.75 4.48
C VAL A 200 -11.01 0.73 5.60
N ALA A 201 -10.92 1.68 6.50
CA ALA A 201 -11.86 1.85 7.61
C ALA A 201 -12.39 3.29 7.65
N ASP A 202 -13.52 3.49 8.31
CA ASP A 202 -13.98 4.83 8.67
C ASP A 202 -13.26 5.36 9.93
N GLN A 203 -13.56 6.60 10.32
CA GLN A 203 -12.99 7.23 11.53
C GLN A 203 -13.39 6.50 12.83
N ASP A 204 -14.50 5.79 12.83
CA ASP A 204 -14.96 5.00 13.98
C ASP A 204 -14.26 3.62 14.02
N GLY A 205 -13.41 3.32 13.03
CA GLY A 205 -12.66 2.07 12.91
C GLY A 205 -13.47 0.92 12.31
N ASN A 206 -14.65 1.17 11.75
CA ASN A 206 -15.41 0.13 11.04
C ASN A 206 -14.77 -0.17 9.70
N VAL A 207 -14.62 -1.44 9.37
CA VAL A 207 -13.96 -1.87 8.15
C VAL A 207 -14.89 -1.72 6.95
N LEU A 208 -14.55 -0.82 6.05
CA LEU A 208 -15.26 -0.55 4.80
C LEU A 208 -14.81 -1.48 3.67
N TYR A 209 -13.50 -1.71 3.57
CA TYR A 209 -12.90 -2.58 2.58
C TYR A 209 -11.81 -3.42 3.21
N ASN A 210 -11.70 -4.67 2.76
CA ASN A 210 -10.63 -5.53 3.19
C ASN A 210 -10.40 -6.64 2.15
N LYS A 211 -9.17 -6.71 1.67
CA LYS A 211 -8.74 -7.75 0.74
C LYS A 211 -7.28 -8.10 0.97
N THR A 212 -6.98 -9.37 0.91
CA THR A 212 -5.62 -9.90 1.04
C THR A 212 -5.28 -10.81 -0.10
N GLY A 213 -4.03 -10.71 -0.59
CA GLY A 213 -3.45 -11.68 -1.50
C GLY A 213 -2.67 -12.79 -0.77
N LEU A 214 -2.46 -12.65 0.54
CA LEU A 214 -1.70 -13.60 1.36
C LEU A 214 -2.44 -14.91 1.54
N LYS A 215 -1.91 -15.99 0.97
CA LYS A 215 -2.52 -17.34 1.02
C LYS A 215 -2.61 -17.93 2.42
N GLU A 216 -1.70 -17.53 3.31
CA GLU A 216 -1.60 -18.05 4.67
C GLU A 216 -2.45 -17.29 5.68
N LEU A 217 -2.76 -16.02 5.38
CA LEU A 217 -3.59 -15.18 6.21
C LEU A 217 -5.06 -15.37 5.83
N LYS A 218 -5.70 -16.44 6.29
CA LYS A 218 -7.17 -16.54 6.32
C LYS A 218 -7.72 -15.54 7.34
N LEU A 219 -7.56 -14.25 7.05
CA LEU A 219 -8.06 -13.18 7.92
C LEU A 219 -9.58 -13.12 7.90
N PHE A 220 -10.18 -13.66 6.84
CA PHE A 220 -11.63 -13.69 6.66
C PHE A 220 -12.02 -15.01 6.04
N ASP A 221 -12.85 -15.75 6.74
CA ASP A 221 -13.74 -16.67 6.08
C ASP A 221 -14.74 -15.81 5.30
N ASP A 222 -14.80 -15.96 3.97
CA ASP A 222 -15.76 -15.21 3.12
C ASP A 222 -17.22 -15.44 3.55
N ASN A 223 -17.44 -16.37 4.47
CA ASN A 223 -18.73 -16.70 5.07
C ASN A 223 -19.01 -16.02 6.42
N GLU A 224 -18.03 -15.35 7.02
CA GLU A 224 -18.28 -14.61 8.27
C GLU A 224 -18.90 -13.25 7.92
N LYS A 225 -20.22 -13.18 7.94
CA LYS A 225 -21.05 -11.95 7.86
C LYS A 225 -20.89 -11.03 9.09
N ASP A 226 -19.75 -11.12 9.77
CA ASP A 226 -19.51 -10.33 10.97
C ASP A 226 -19.06 -8.92 10.57
N THR A 227 -20.04 -8.04 10.37
CA THR A 227 -19.89 -6.60 10.14
C THR A 227 -19.29 -5.85 11.33
N SER A 228 -19.00 -6.53 12.45
CA SER A 228 -18.52 -5.93 13.70
C SER A 228 -17.00 -5.95 13.86
N GLN A 229 -16.23 -6.27 12.81
CA GLN A 229 -14.77 -6.29 12.92
C GLN A 229 -14.21 -4.87 12.82
N THR A 230 -13.59 -4.40 13.89
CA THR A 230 -12.86 -3.13 13.89
C THR A 230 -11.46 -3.31 13.27
N ALA A 231 -10.97 -2.24 12.64
CA ALA A 231 -9.63 -2.20 12.04
C ALA A 231 -8.54 -2.59 13.05
N ASP A 232 -8.64 -2.13 14.31
CA ASP A 232 -7.70 -2.45 15.37
C ASP A 232 -7.57 -3.95 15.65
N LYS A 233 -8.69 -4.66 15.65
CA LYS A 233 -8.71 -6.12 15.87
C LYS A 233 -8.02 -6.86 14.73
N LEU A 234 -8.19 -6.37 13.49
CA LEU A 234 -7.52 -6.92 12.33
C LEU A 234 -6.03 -6.63 12.34
N LEU A 235 -5.66 -5.38 12.60
CA LEU A 235 -4.28 -4.95 12.68
C LEU A 235 -3.50 -5.69 13.77
N SER A 236 -4.12 -5.99 14.91
CA SER A 236 -3.50 -6.78 15.96
C SER A 236 -3.13 -8.21 15.52
N LYS A 237 -3.95 -8.83 14.65
CA LYS A 237 -3.66 -10.13 14.05
C LYS A 237 -2.58 -10.03 12.98
N ILE A 238 -2.68 -9.02 12.12
CA ILE A 238 -1.75 -8.76 11.00
C ILE A 238 -0.34 -8.45 11.53
N SER A 239 -0.22 -7.67 12.59
CA SER A 239 1.06 -7.22 13.17
C SER A 239 1.96 -8.37 13.64
N GLN A 240 1.43 -9.58 13.80
CA GLN A 240 2.21 -10.75 14.19
C GLN A 240 3.09 -11.29 13.05
N THR A 241 2.64 -11.13 11.80
CA THR A 241 3.28 -11.72 10.61
C THR A 241 3.59 -10.72 9.51
N CYS A 242 3.03 -9.53 9.59
CA CYS A 242 3.17 -8.49 8.59
C CYS A 242 3.65 -7.18 9.19
N THR A 243 4.25 -6.35 8.35
CA THR A 243 4.50 -4.93 8.61
C THR A 243 3.44 -4.13 7.88
N TRP A 244 2.93 -3.06 8.47
CA TRP A 244 1.87 -2.25 7.89
C TRP A 244 2.19 -0.75 7.98
N THR A 245 1.56 0.02 7.13
CA THR A 245 1.55 1.49 7.11
C THR A 245 0.11 1.99 7.00
N GLN A 246 -0.12 3.25 7.40
CA GLN A 246 -1.43 3.88 7.27
C GLN A 246 -1.31 5.28 6.68
N THR A 247 -2.40 5.72 6.03
CA THR A 247 -2.61 7.09 5.60
C THR A 247 -4.09 7.44 5.71
N GLU A 248 -4.41 8.72 5.88
CA GLU A 248 -5.78 9.20 6.05
C GLU A 248 -6.18 10.07 4.86
N SER A 249 -7.43 9.96 4.44
CA SER A 249 -8.02 10.83 3.45
C SER A 249 -8.73 12.01 4.13
N GLU A 250 -8.49 13.21 3.62
CA GLU A 250 -9.21 14.42 4.04
C GLU A 250 -10.56 14.59 3.29
N GLU A 251 -10.76 13.85 2.18
CA GLU A 251 -11.93 14.01 1.30
C GLU A 251 -13.15 13.21 1.79
N ASN A 252 -12.92 12.04 2.37
CA ASN A 252 -13.99 11.11 2.73
C ASN A 252 -13.89 10.58 4.17
N ASP A 253 -12.92 11.08 4.93
CA ASP A 253 -12.66 10.68 6.32
C ASP A 253 -12.30 9.19 6.46
N TRP A 254 -11.72 8.57 5.41
CA TRP A 254 -11.32 7.17 5.43
C TRP A 254 -9.86 7.01 5.82
N VAL A 255 -9.56 5.91 6.54
CA VAL A 255 -8.22 5.50 6.93
C VAL A 255 -7.84 4.28 6.12
N PHE A 256 -6.71 4.36 5.43
CA PHE A 256 -6.18 3.32 4.58
C PHE A 256 -5.02 2.62 5.28
N TYR A 257 -5.04 1.30 5.29
CA TYR A 257 -3.97 0.47 5.82
C TYR A 257 -3.47 -0.45 4.71
N PHE A 258 -2.17 -0.48 4.52
CA PHE A 258 -1.50 -1.39 3.61
C PHE A 258 -0.50 -2.22 4.40
N TYR A 259 -0.50 -3.52 4.20
CA TYR A 259 0.39 -4.43 4.92
C TYR A 259 1.07 -5.41 3.97
N LYS A 260 2.31 -5.79 4.33
CA LYS A 260 3.15 -6.73 3.59
C LYS A 260 3.73 -7.77 4.53
N SER A 261 3.83 -9.01 4.08
CA SER A 261 4.40 -10.12 4.85
C SER A 261 5.84 -9.83 5.25
N GLN A 262 6.19 -10.12 6.50
CA GLN A 262 7.58 -10.03 6.98
C GLN A 262 8.49 -11.02 6.26
N ASP A 263 7.96 -12.17 5.82
CA ASP A 263 8.70 -13.15 5.04
C ASP A 263 9.05 -12.62 3.64
N ALA A 264 8.16 -11.86 3.01
CA ALA A 264 8.44 -11.19 1.74
C ALA A 264 9.55 -10.14 1.88
N ILE A 265 9.47 -9.29 2.90
CA ILE A 265 10.50 -8.28 3.21
C ILE A 265 11.84 -8.96 3.52
N SER A 266 11.83 -10.03 4.32
CA SER A 266 13.03 -10.82 4.64
C SER A 266 13.57 -11.57 3.43
N GLY A 267 12.71 -11.99 2.52
CA GLY A 267 13.06 -12.61 1.24
C GLY A 267 13.87 -11.68 0.34
N SER A 268 13.49 -10.41 0.26
CA SER A 268 14.24 -9.37 -0.47
C SER A 268 15.66 -9.22 0.09
N VAL A 269 15.80 -9.17 1.42
CA VAL A 269 17.12 -9.13 2.08
C VAL A 269 17.93 -10.39 1.79
N ARG A 270 17.32 -11.57 1.86
CA ARG A 270 17.99 -12.85 1.60
C ARG A 270 18.44 -12.99 0.15
N ARG A 271 17.70 -12.45 -0.83
CA ARG A 271 18.11 -12.47 -2.25
C ARG A 271 19.41 -11.72 -2.45
N ILE A 272 19.56 -10.54 -1.85
CA ILE A 272 20.80 -9.74 -1.92
C ILE A 272 21.97 -10.52 -1.30
N LEU A 273 21.76 -11.18 -0.17
CA LEU A 273 22.79 -12.04 0.43
C LEU A 273 23.26 -13.15 -0.50
N LEU A 274 22.35 -13.81 -1.19
CA LEU A 274 22.68 -14.90 -2.11
C LEU A 274 23.50 -14.40 -3.32
N GLU A 275 23.33 -13.14 -3.72
CA GLU A 275 24.11 -12.52 -4.79
C GLU A 275 25.51 -12.10 -4.32
N GLU A 276 25.70 -11.73 -3.03
CA GLU A 276 27.00 -11.34 -2.48
C GLU A 276 27.90 -12.51 -2.08
N ILE A 277 27.34 -13.63 -1.65
CA ILE A 277 28.10 -14.80 -1.19
C ILE A 277 29.11 -15.28 -2.24
N PRO A 278 28.78 -15.45 -3.53
CA PRO A 278 29.77 -15.86 -4.55
C PRO A 278 30.94 -14.89 -4.70
N LEU A 279 30.66 -13.59 -4.58
CA LEU A 279 31.68 -12.54 -4.67
C LEU A 279 32.64 -12.62 -3.49
N ILE A 280 32.12 -12.78 -2.27
CA ILE A 280 32.93 -12.93 -1.04
C ILE A 280 33.82 -14.17 -1.14
N ILE A 281 33.27 -15.29 -1.61
CA ILE A 281 34.00 -16.54 -1.81
C ILE A 281 35.12 -16.33 -2.84
N ALA A 282 34.84 -15.72 -4.00
CA ALA A 282 35.81 -15.45 -5.03
C ALA A 282 36.96 -14.57 -4.51
N CYS A 283 36.67 -13.50 -3.80
CA CYS A 283 37.65 -12.66 -3.14
C CYS A 283 38.51 -13.44 -2.13
N GLY A 284 37.89 -14.32 -1.33
CA GLY A 284 38.55 -15.20 -0.40
C GLY A 284 39.58 -16.13 -1.10
N PHE A 285 39.19 -16.73 -2.24
CA PHE A 285 40.11 -17.55 -3.05
C PHE A 285 41.28 -16.76 -3.61
N ILE A 286 41.05 -15.55 -4.11
CA ILE A 286 42.09 -14.67 -4.63
C ILE A 286 43.09 -14.34 -3.51
N ILE A 287 42.62 -13.94 -2.34
CA ILE A 287 43.47 -13.63 -1.17
C ILE A 287 44.31 -14.85 -0.77
N LEU A 288 43.69 -16.02 -0.72
CA LEU A 288 44.37 -17.26 -0.36
C LEU A 288 45.46 -17.64 -1.38
N PHE A 289 45.16 -17.49 -2.68
CA PHE A 289 46.11 -17.72 -3.75
C PHE A 289 47.30 -16.75 -3.68
N LEU A 290 47.04 -15.47 -3.51
CA LEU A 290 48.06 -14.44 -3.37
C LEU A 290 48.89 -14.67 -2.11
N GLY A 291 48.27 -14.97 -0.97
CA GLY A 291 48.95 -15.26 0.28
C GLY A 291 49.90 -16.48 0.20
N LEU A 292 49.44 -17.56 -0.45
CA LEU A 292 50.26 -18.75 -0.67
C LEU A 292 51.43 -18.46 -1.63
N SER A 293 51.19 -17.71 -2.71
CA SER A 293 52.21 -17.34 -3.68
C SER A 293 53.27 -16.44 -3.05
N PHE A 294 52.83 -15.41 -2.30
CA PHE A 294 53.73 -14.53 -1.58
C PHE A 294 54.57 -15.26 -0.54
N SER A 295 53.97 -16.14 0.27
CA SER A 295 54.63 -16.97 1.27
C SER A 295 55.72 -17.85 0.61
N ARG A 296 55.46 -18.42 -0.57
CA ARG A 296 56.46 -19.24 -1.31
C ARG A 296 57.66 -18.39 -1.76
N ILE A 297 57.38 -17.24 -2.39
CA ILE A 297 58.44 -16.35 -2.89
C ILE A 297 59.27 -15.81 -1.74
N PHE A 298 58.66 -15.35 -0.68
CA PHE A 298 59.33 -14.77 0.50
C PHE A 298 60.19 -15.79 1.23
N THR A 299 59.64 -17.00 1.47
CA THR A 299 60.41 -18.08 2.13
C THR A 299 61.62 -18.49 1.29
N ARG A 300 61.49 -18.57 -0.02
CA ARG A 300 62.58 -18.92 -0.92
C ARG A 300 63.69 -17.88 -0.87
N LYS A 301 63.36 -16.57 -0.87
CA LYS A 301 64.37 -15.50 -0.75
C LYS A 301 65.05 -15.48 0.62
N ILE A 302 64.34 -15.76 1.72
CA ILE A 302 64.95 -15.88 3.04
C ILE A 302 65.88 -17.09 3.13
N GLU A 303 65.50 -18.25 2.60
CA GLU A 303 66.35 -19.43 2.59
C GLU A 303 67.63 -19.18 1.76
N GLU A 304 67.55 -18.48 0.63
CA GLU A 304 68.67 -18.08 -0.19
C GLU A 304 69.62 -17.11 0.55
N LEU A 305 69.06 -16.08 1.19
CA LEU A 305 69.85 -15.16 2.02
C LEU A 305 70.53 -15.86 3.22
N THR A 306 69.85 -16.77 3.91
CA THR A 306 70.40 -17.53 5.02
C THR A 306 71.57 -18.42 4.53
N LYS A 307 71.39 -19.08 3.37
CA LYS A 307 72.43 -19.90 2.76
C LYS A 307 73.66 -19.06 2.36
N ASN A 308 73.44 -17.88 1.81
CA ASN A 308 74.51 -16.97 1.45
C ASN A 308 75.26 -16.42 2.69
N MET A 309 74.52 -16.11 3.76
CA MET A 309 75.12 -15.72 5.07
C MET A 309 75.94 -16.86 5.72
N ASP A 310 75.49 -18.10 5.67
CA ASP A 310 76.22 -19.26 6.13
C ASP A 310 77.49 -19.48 5.33
N GLN A 311 77.46 -19.28 3.99
CA GLN A 311 78.68 -19.34 3.11
C GLN A 311 79.67 -18.24 3.51
N VAL A 312 79.25 -17.03 3.76
CA VAL A 312 80.09 -15.94 4.26
C VAL A 312 80.71 -16.26 5.60
N ASN A 313 79.96 -16.84 6.53
CA ASN A 313 80.43 -17.19 7.88
C ASN A 313 81.42 -18.35 7.91
N HIS A 314 81.36 -19.23 6.89
CA HIS A 314 82.33 -20.32 6.68
C HIS A 314 83.55 -19.95 5.80
N GLY A 315 83.74 -18.64 5.50
CA GLY A 315 84.98 -18.15 4.89
C GLY A 315 85.03 -18.25 3.33
N SER A 316 83.95 -18.47 2.67
CA SER A 316 83.84 -18.43 1.22
C SER A 316 83.90 -16.97 0.69
N ARG A 317 84.81 -16.64 -0.19
CA ARG A 317 85.12 -15.28 -0.65
C ARG A 317 84.18 -14.78 -1.81
N GLU A 318 83.28 -15.59 -2.29
CA GLU A 318 82.31 -15.18 -3.36
C GLU A 318 80.87 -15.44 -2.95
N VAL A 319 80.14 -14.35 -2.70
CA VAL A 319 78.71 -14.36 -2.52
C VAL A 319 78.07 -13.59 -3.65
N THR A 320 77.41 -14.27 -4.58
CA THR A 320 76.60 -13.65 -5.62
C THR A 320 75.13 -13.50 -5.03
N VAL A 321 74.75 -12.26 -4.83
CA VAL A 321 73.35 -11.92 -4.49
C VAL A 321 72.59 -11.64 -5.79
N SER A 322 71.66 -12.51 -6.22
CA SER A 322 70.80 -12.22 -7.35
C SER A 322 69.76 -11.20 -6.95
N SER A 323 69.77 -10.05 -7.58
CA SER A 323 68.80 -8.97 -7.44
C SER A 323 67.82 -8.99 -8.64
N ASP A 324 66.82 -9.87 -8.64
CA ASP A 324 65.64 -9.81 -9.51
C ASP A 324 64.35 -9.69 -8.74
#